data_1b601dcd8c1783b08e15dd8b7fa9e1f8
#
_entry.id   1b601dcd8c1783b08e15dd8b7fa9e1f8
#
_cell.length_a   1.000
_cell.length_b   1.000
_cell.length_c   1.000
_cell.angle_alpha   90.00
_cell.angle_beta   90.00
_cell.angle_gamma   90.00
#
_symmetry.space_group_name_H-M   'P 1'
#
loop_
_entity.id
_entity.type
_entity.pdbx_description
1 polymer ?
#
loop_
_entity_poly.entity_id
_entity_poly.type
_entity_poly.pdbx_seq_one_letter_code
_entity_poly.pdbx_strand_id
1 'polypeptide(L)'
;EVMDAWGSGPPPNAEGALVQMLFEQYVDFEDSILGSPLIFDPSVALNMDYFTVWQLAVQDPATVASAFVQLDKATKKIRTGPLGLHEAIAGMRGGVTHYFVARAPKMSEFLNSREKIVNSKAFMNYITKTRPVSDIIGNFSGKIIKRYNMP
;
A
#
# COMPACT_ATOMS: atom_id res chain seq x y z
N GLU A 1 -13.18 8.88 -15.99
CA GLU A 1 -14.46 8.23 -15.60
C GLU A 1 -14.50 7.80 -14.12
N VAL A 2 -13.46 7.15 -13.56
CA VAL A 2 -13.46 6.77 -12.13
C VAL A 2 -13.17 7.96 -11.22
N MET A 3 -12.36 8.92 -11.67
CA MET A 3 -12.05 10.15 -10.92
C MET A 3 -13.19 11.15 -10.92
N ASP A 4 -13.99 11.21 -11.98
CA ASP A 4 -15.15 12.11 -12.09
C ASP A 4 -16.31 11.66 -11.18
N ALA A 5 -16.35 10.37 -10.80
CA ALA A 5 -17.32 9.83 -9.85
C ALA A 5 -16.98 10.13 -8.37
N TRP A 6 -15.76 10.52 -8.09
CA TRP A 6 -15.34 10.89 -6.73
C TRP A 6 -15.70 12.36 -6.45
N GLY A 7 -16.88 12.58 -5.91
CA GLY A 7 -17.36 13.91 -5.51
C GLY A 7 -18.58 14.43 -6.30
N SER A 8 -18.98 13.76 -7.37
CA SER A 8 -20.17 14.10 -8.17
C SER A 8 -21.22 13.00 -8.18
N GLY A 9 -21.13 12.00 -7.30
CA GLY A 9 -22.17 10.99 -7.16
C GLY A 9 -23.52 11.63 -6.82
N PRO A 10 -24.63 11.01 -7.20
CA PRO A 10 -25.95 11.47 -6.76
C PRO A 10 -25.91 11.58 -5.22
N PRO A 11 -26.62 12.55 -4.64
CA PRO A 11 -26.70 12.63 -3.19
C PRO A 11 -27.07 11.23 -2.67
N PRO A 12 -26.42 10.75 -1.63
CA PRO A 12 -26.70 9.42 -1.12
C PRO A 12 -28.20 9.32 -0.86
N ASN A 13 -28.80 8.19 -1.22
CA ASN A 13 -30.17 7.93 -0.81
C ASN A 13 -30.27 8.09 0.72
N ALA A 14 -31.48 8.20 1.27
CA ALA A 14 -31.67 8.48 2.70
C ALA A 14 -30.90 7.49 3.60
N GLU A 15 -30.76 6.21 3.20
CA GLU A 15 -29.92 5.21 3.89
C GLU A 15 -28.43 5.55 3.82
N GLY A 16 -27.93 5.92 2.65
CA GLY A 16 -26.52 6.32 2.47
C GLY A 16 -26.18 7.58 3.27
N ALA A 17 -27.07 8.57 3.31
CA ALA A 17 -26.92 9.77 4.10
C ALA A 17 -26.92 9.45 5.62
N LEU A 18 -27.78 8.56 6.07
CA LEU A 18 -27.81 8.10 7.46
C LEU A 18 -26.53 7.35 7.83
N VAL A 19 -26.05 6.45 6.97
CA VAL A 19 -24.80 5.72 7.20
C VAL A 19 -23.63 6.68 7.26
N GLN A 20 -23.54 7.66 6.35
CA GLN A 20 -22.50 8.67 6.36
C GLN A 20 -22.53 9.51 7.65
N MET A 21 -23.70 9.98 8.06
CA MET A 21 -23.89 10.76 9.28
C MET A 21 -23.52 9.96 10.55
N LEU A 22 -23.87 8.67 10.61
CA LEU A 22 -23.48 7.79 11.71
C LEU A 22 -21.97 7.52 11.68
N PHE A 23 -21.38 7.37 10.50
CA PHE A 23 -19.96 7.14 10.35
C PHE A 23 -19.14 8.36 10.81
N GLU A 24 -19.55 9.57 10.46
CA GLU A 24 -18.94 10.84 10.86
C GLU A 24 -18.98 11.07 12.39
N GLN A 25 -19.93 10.47 13.11
CA GLN A 25 -19.99 10.54 14.57
C GLN A 25 -18.93 9.68 15.29
N TYR A 26 -18.42 8.62 14.61
CA TYR A 26 -17.55 7.62 15.23
C TYR A 26 -16.19 7.50 14.58
N VAL A 27 -15.97 8.17 13.45
CA VAL A 27 -14.74 8.06 12.67
C VAL A 27 -14.27 9.45 12.22
N ASP A 28 -13.15 9.87 12.77
CA ASP A 28 -12.42 11.01 12.23
C ASP A 28 -11.61 10.53 11.02
N PHE A 29 -11.91 11.04 9.83
CA PHE A 29 -11.11 10.83 8.66
C PHE A 29 -9.89 11.73 8.70
N GLU A 30 -8.74 11.17 9.06
CA GLU A 30 -7.50 11.91 9.04
C GLU A 30 -6.87 11.94 7.65
N ASP A 31 -6.95 10.84 6.90
CA ASP A 31 -6.33 10.70 5.57
C ASP A 31 -7.10 9.78 4.63
N SER A 32 -7.28 10.23 3.40
CA SER A 32 -7.73 9.42 2.28
C SER A 32 -6.68 9.48 1.17
N ILE A 33 -6.17 8.32 0.75
CA ILE A 33 -5.04 8.23 -0.18
C ILE A 33 -5.47 7.51 -1.45
N LEU A 34 -5.29 8.16 -2.60
CA LEU A 34 -5.43 7.54 -3.90
C LEU A 34 -4.03 7.22 -4.46
N GLY A 35 -3.78 5.95 -4.75
CA GLY A 35 -2.53 5.50 -5.35
C GLY A 35 -2.73 4.76 -6.66
N SER A 36 -1.75 4.87 -7.57
CA SER A 36 -1.66 4.08 -8.80
C SER A 36 -0.60 3.00 -8.66
N PRO A 37 -0.90 1.75 -9.00
CA PRO A 37 0.10 0.69 -8.95
C PRO A 37 1.15 0.92 -10.05
N LEU A 38 2.43 1.01 -9.67
CA LEU A 38 3.56 1.01 -10.59
C LEU A 38 4.06 -0.42 -10.82
N ILE A 39 4.19 -1.19 -9.74
CA ILE A 39 4.63 -2.57 -9.75
C ILE A 39 3.77 -3.34 -8.76
N PHE A 40 2.85 -4.15 -9.26
CA PHE A 40 1.93 -4.91 -8.45
C PHE A 40 1.29 -6.04 -9.26
N ASP A 41 1.18 -7.22 -8.67
CA ASP A 41 0.44 -8.35 -9.25
C ASP A 41 -0.90 -8.53 -8.51
N PRO A 42 -2.02 -8.07 -9.09
CA PRO A 42 -3.33 -8.15 -8.45
C PRO A 42 -3.82 -9.59 -8.29
N SER A 43 -3.39 -10.52 -9.14
CA SER A 43 -3.85 -11.91 -9.12
C SER A 43 -3.44 -12.65 -7.85
N VAL A 44 -2.32 -12.25 -7.24
CA VAL A 44 -1.78 -12.86 -6.01
C VAL A 44 -2.36 -12.23 -4.74
N ALA A 45 -3.02 -11.07 -4.86
CA ALA A 45 -3.47 -10.29 -3.70
C ALA A 45 -4.82 -10.70 -3.13
N LEU A 46 -5.62 -11.50 -3.85
CA LEU A 46 -7.02 -11.79 -3.53
C LEU A 46 -7.23 -12.48 -2.18
N ASN A 47 -6.29 -13.32 -1.74
CA ASN A 47 -6.39 -14.08 -0.49
C ASN A 47 -5.41 -13.57 0.60
N MET A 48 -4.93 -12.34 0.46
CA MET A 48 -3.95 -11.75 1.36
C MET A 48 -4.64 -10.71 2.24
N ASP A 49 -5.16 -11.15 3.38
CA ASP A 49 -5.96 -10.28 4.26
C ASP A 49 -5.12 -9.35 5.14
N TYR A 50 -3.87 -9.72 5.42
CA TYR A 50 -2.97 -8.85 6.16
C TYR A 50 -2.13 -8.00 5.21
N PHE A 51 -1.98 -6.71 5.55
CA PHE A 51 -1.14 -5.80 4.78
C PHE A 51 -0.35 -4.86 5.68
N THR A 52 0.80 -4.43 5.17
CA THR A 52 1.59 -3.33 5.73
C THR A 52 1.94 -2.37 4.60
N VAL A 53 1.82 -1.08 4.88
CA VAL A 53 2.12 0.01 3.95
C VAL A 53 3.22 0.86 4.56
N TRP A 54 4.25 1.14 3.79
CA TRP A 54 5.25 2.16 4.09
C TRP A 54 5.04 3.35 3.17
N GLN A 55 4.92 4.52 3.76
CA GLN A 55 4.78 5.80 3.08
C GLN A 55 6.17 6.36 2.82
N LEU A 56 6.45 6.71 1.58
CA LEU A 56 7.77 7.12 1.12
C LEU A 56 7.73 8.52 0.50
N ALA A 57 8.69 9.35 0.85
CA ALA A 57 9.05 10.54 0.08
C ALA A 57 10.19 10.14 -0.88
N VAL A 58 9.90 10.05 -2.16
CA VAL A 58 10.84 9.59 -3.19
C VAL A 58 11.29 10.78 -4.03
N GLN A 59 12.60 10.99 -4.13
CA GLN A 59 13.23 12.05 -4.93
C GLN A 59 13.64 11.55 -6.32
N ASP A 60 14.02 10.26 -6.44
CA ASP A 60 14.34 9.60 -7.70
C ASP A 60 13.49 8.33 -7.88
N PRO A 61 12.29 8.45 -8.50
CA PRO A 61 11.40 7.32 -8.72
C PRO A 61 12.01 6.21 -9.58
N ALA A 62 12.86 6.54 -10.55
CA ALA A 62 13.46 5.54 -11.45
C ALA A 62 14.42 4.63 -10.69
N THR A 63 15.27 5.19 -9.83
CA THR A 63 16.17 4.42 -8.97
C THR A 63 15.39 3.54 -7.99
N VAL A 64 14.34 4.07 -7.34
CA VAL A 64 13.52 3.30 -6.39
C VAL A 64 12.79 2.17 -7.11
N ALA A 65 12.16 2.42 -8.26
CA ALA A 65 11.45 1.39 -9.03
C ALA A 65 12.40 0.27 -9.50
N SER A 66 13.57 0.64 -10.04
CA SER A 66 14.58 -0.34 -10.48
C SER A 66 15.08 -1.22 -9.32
N ALA A 67 15.38 -0.61 -8.17
CA ALA A 67 15.82 -1.33 -6.97
C ALA A 67 14.69 -2.23 -6.42
N PHE A 68 13.44 -1.76 -6.46
CA PHE A 68 12.27 -2.52 -6.04
C PHE A 68 12.06 -3.79 -6.89
N VAL A 69 12.15 -3.69 -8.22
CA VAL A 69 12.05 -4.85 -9.13
C VAL A 69 13.09 -5.91 -8.79
N GLN A 70 14.33 -5.49 -8.50
CA GLN A 70 15.40 -6.41 -8.10
C GLN A 70 15.10 -7.09 -6.76
N LEU A 71 14.61 -6.33 -5.77
CA LEU A 71 14.19 -6.87 -4.47
C LEU A 71 13.04 -7.86 -4.63
N ASP A 72 11.98 -7.48 -5.34
CA ASP A 72 10.81 -8.32 -5.58
C ASP A 72 11.20 -9.66 -6.18
N LYS A 73 11.98 -9.65 -7.27
CA LYS A 73 12.47 -10.84 -7.94
C LYS A 73 13.32 -11.74 -7.03
N ALA A 74 14.25 -11.14 -6.27
CA ALA A 74 15.18 -11.89 -5.43
C ALA A 74 14.51 -12.50 -4.19
N THR A 75 13.43 -11.86 -3.69
CA THR A 75 12.74 -12.30 -2.48
C THR A 75 11.50 -13.16 -2.72
N LYS A 76 11.09 -13.35 -3.98
CA LYS A 76 9.87 -14.07 -4.35
C LYS A 76 9.75 -15.46 -3.72
N LYS A 77 10.87 -16.17 -3.54
CA LYS A 77 10.90 -17.54 -2.98
C LYS A 77 10.90 -17.59 -1.45
N ILE A 78 11.16 -16.48 -0.77
CA ILE A 78 11.28 -16.44 0.70
C ILE A 78 10.14 -15.70 1.39
N ARG A 79 9.18 -15.21 0.62
CA ARG A 79 7.98 -14.51 1.12
C ARG A 79 6.71 -15.26 0.75
N THR A 80 5.67 -15.07 1.54
CA THR A 80 4.37 -15.73 1.36
C THR A 80 3.37 -14.91 0.59
N GLY A 81 3.64 -13.62 0.37
CA GLY A 81 2.72 -12.71 -0.31
C GLY A 81 3.43 -11.72 -1.23
N PRO A 82 2.66 -10.97 -2.02
CA PRO A 82 3.19 -10.00 -2.97
C PRO A 82 3.79 -8.77 -2.27
N LEU A 83 4.75 -8.15 -2.95
CA LEU A 83 5.16 -6.77 -2.71
C LEU A 83 4.57 -5.90 -3.81
N GLY A 84 4.27 -4.64 -3.48
CA GLY A 84 3.79 -3.65 -4.43
C GLY A 84 4.47 -2.31 -4.22
N LEU A 85 4.76 -1.62 -5.32
CA LEU A 85 5.17 -0.22 -5.33
C LEU A 85 4.09 0.58 -6.05
N HIS A 86 3.59 1.61 -5.39
CA HIS A 86 2.51 2.45 -5.87
C HIS A 86 2.97 3.91 -5.85
N GLU A 87 2.56 4.67 -6.85
CA GLU A 87 2.65 6.12 -6.85
C GLU A 87 1.44 6.70 -6.15
N ALA A 88 1.63 7.72 -5.37
CA ALA A 88 0.56 8.47 -4.73
C ALA A 88 0.06 9.57 -5.68
N ILE A 89 -1.25 9.56 -5.99
CA ILE A 89 -1.87 10.51 -6.93
C ILE A 89 -2.54 11.68 -6.19
N ALA A 90 -3.21 11.39 -5.08
CA ALA A 90 -3.95 12.41 -4.32
C ALA A 90 -4.12 12.03 -2.85
N GLY A 91 -4.45 13.02 -2.02
CA GLY A 91 -4.79 12.83 -0.61
C GLY A 91 -3.59 12.66 0.32
N MET A 92 -2.41 13.13 -0.08
CA MET A 92 -1.19 12.91 0.69
C MET A 92 -0.87 14.08 1.60
N ARG A 93 -0.47 13.75 2.82
CA ARG A 93 0.13 14.69 3.76
C ARG A 93 1.64 14.39 3.91
N GLY A 94 2.40 15.36 4.35
CA GLY A 94 3.79 15.18 4.76
C GLY A 94 4.79 14.82 3.66
N GLY A 95 4.50 15.13 2.38
CA GLY A 95 5.45 14.90 1.29
C GLY A 95 5.53 13.44 0.80
N VAL A 96 4.55 12.61 1.15
CA VAL A 96 4.46 11.24 0.64
C VAL A 96 4.21 11.25 -0.86
N THR A 97 5.04 10.53 -1.62
CA THR A 97 4.94 10.42 -3.08
C THR A 97 4.69 8.99 -3.55
N HIS A 98 5.08 8.01 -2.74
CA HIS A 98 4.98 6.59 -3.07
C HIS A 98 4.61 5.74 -1.85
N TYR A 99 4.11 4.54 -2.14
CA TYR A 99 3.84 3.50 -1.14
C TYR A 99 4.51 2.20 -1.51
N PHE A 100 5.20 1.63 -0.55
CA PHE A 100 5.61 0.24 -0.59
C PHE A 100 4.58 -0.58 0.19
N VAL A 101 3.98 -1.58 -0.44
CA VAL A 101 2.95 -2.42 0.16
C VAL A 101 3.44 -3.86 0.21
N ALA A 102 3.33 -4.49 1.38
CA ALA A 102 3.52 -5.93 1.53
C ALA A 102 2.20 -6.55 2.00
N ARG A 103 1.85 -7.71 1.46
CA ARG A 103 0.67 -8.48 1.87
C ARG A 103 1.05 -9.88 2.28
N ALA A 104 0.21 -10.48 3.14
CA ALA A 104 0.35 -11.88 3.56
C ALA A 104 -1.02 -12.44 3.97
N PRO A 105 -1.22 -13.77 3.98
CA PRO A 105 -2.45 -14.37 4.48
C PRO A 105 -2.67 -14.09 5.97
N LYS A 106 -1.58 -14.07 6.76
CA LYS A 106 -1.59 -13.89 8.21
C LYS A 106 -0.42 -13.02 8.67
N MET A 107 -0.59 -12.36 9.81
CA MET A 107 0.46 -11.54 10.42
C MET A 107 1.73 -12.35 10.74
N SER A 108 1.59 -13.59 11.26
CA SER A 108 2.74 -14.44 11.56
C SER A 108 3.57 -14.79 10.31
N GLU A 109 2.90 -15.04 9.19
CA GLU A 109 3.58 -15.30 7.91
C GLU A 109 4.26 -14.03 7.35
N PHE A 110 3.63 -12.87 7.54
CA PHE A 110 4.25 -11.59 7.22
C PHE A 110 5.54 -11.38 8.03
N LEU A 111 5.51 -11.57 9.36
CA LEU A 111 6.66 -11.38 10.22
C LEU A 111 7.81 -12.33 9.87
N ASN A 112 7.51 -13.60 9.62
CA ASN A 112 8.50 -14.59 9.19
C ASN A 112 9.12 -14.22 7.83
N SER A 113 8.30 -13.76 6.88
CA SER A 113 8.78 -13.31 5.58
C SER A 113 9.64 -12.06 5.70
N ARG A 114 9.20 -11.09 6.51
CA ARG A 114 9.92 -9.85 6.78
C ARG A 114 11.31 -10.13 7.36
N GLU A 115 11.41 -11.01 8.35
CA GLU A 115 12.69 -11.39 8.96
C GLU A 115 13.68 -11.94 7.91
N LYS A 116 13.21 -12.86 7.07
CA LYS A 116 14.03 -13.43 5.99
C LYS A 116 14.45 -12.36 4.96
N ILE A 117 13.54 -11.45 4.61
CA ILE A 117 13.80 -10.38 3.64
C ILE A 117 14.84 -9.41 4.19
N VAL A 118 14.65 -8.87 5.40
CA VAL A 118 15.55 -7.85 5.97
C VAL A 118 16.97 -8.39 6.22
N ASN A 119 17.13 -9.68 6.46
CA ASN A 119 18.42 -10.33 6.61
C ASN A 119 19.04 -10.76 5.27
N SER A 120 18.37 -10.52 4.14
CA SER A 120 18.88 -10.91 2.82
C SER A 120 19.83 -9.88 2.23
N LYS A 121 20.80 -10.34 1.43
CA LYS A 121 21.67 -9.48 0.62
C LYS A 121 20.87 -8.58 -0.33
N ALA A 122 19.74 -9.09 -0.83
CA ALA A 122 18.87 -8.35 -1.73
C ALA A 122 18.28 -7.09 -1.06
N PHE A 123 17.86 -7.21 0.20
CA PHE A 123 17.34 -6.09 0.96
C PHE A 123 18.43 -5.07 1.30
N MET A 124 19.61 -5.53 1.69
CA MET A 124 20.75 -4.62 1.91
C MET A 124 21.10 -3.83 0.65
N ASN A 125 21.12 -4.47 -0.51
CA ASN A 125 21.34 -3.80 -1.79
C ASN A 125 20.23 -2.78 -2.11
N TYR A 126 18.97 -3.13 -1.81
CA TYR A 126 17.82 -2.23 -1.97
C TYR A 126 18.01 -0.97 -1.12
N ILE A 127 18.25 -1.13 0.18
CA ILE A 127 18.45 0.00 1.10
C ILE A 127 19.63 0.87 0.68
N THR A 128 20.75 0.27 0.30
CA THR A 128 21.94 1.02 -0.15
C THR A 128 21.63 1.92 -1.35
N LYS A 129 20.80 1.43 -2.29
CA LYS A 129 20.41 2.19 -3.48
C LYS A 129 19.34 3.24 -3.22
N THR A 130 18.37 2.94 -2.35
CA THR A 130 17.19 3.80 -2.18
C THR A 130 17.33 4.85 -1.08
N ARG A 131 18.13 4.57 -0.04
CA ARG A 131 18.33 5.49 1.09
C ARG A 131 18.83 6.91 0.69
N PRO A 132 19.68 7.10 -0.32
CA PRO A 132 20.08 8.44 -0.74
C PRO A 132 18.98 9.24 -1.45
N VAL A 133 17.93 8.59 -1.94
CA VAL A 133 16.89 9.16 -2.82
C VAL A 133 15.47 8.95 -2.33
N SER A 134 15.29 8.40 -1.12
CA SER A 134 13.97 8.21 -0.53
C SER A 134 14.02 8.13 0.99
N ASP A 135 13.01 8.70 1.64
CA ASP A 135 12.80 8.66 3.08
C ASP A 135 11.51 7.91 3.41
N ILE A 136 11.52 7.18 4.53
CA ILE A 136 10.29 6.60 5.09
C ILE A 136 9.62 7.66 5.96
N ILE A 137 8.43 8.10 5.55
CA ILE A 137 7.65 9.11 6.26
C ILE A 137 6.81 8.47 7.37
N GLY A 138 6.27 7.28 7.10
CA GLY A 138 5.45 6.56 8.06
C GLY A 138 5.16 5.14 7.63
N ASN A 139 4.50 4.38 8.50
CA ASN A 139 4.00 3.05 8.16
C ASN A 139 2.74 2.73 8.96
N PHE A 140 1.90 1.90 8.40
CA PHE A 140 0.76 1.32 9.10
C PHE A 140 0.49 -0.10 8.62
N SER A 141 -0.22 -0.86 9.43
CA SER A 141 -0.63 -2.23 9.12
C SER A 141 -2.10 -2.41 9.39
N GLY A 142 -2.73 -3.29 8.64
CA GLY A 142 -4.13 -3.61 8.82
C GLY A 142 -4.47 -5.02 8.41
N LYS A 143 -5.70 -5.42 8.74
CA LYS A 143 -6.30 -6.66 8.30
C LYS A 143 -7.63 -6.37 7.61
N ILE A 144 -7.84 -6.98 6.46
CA ILE A 144 -9.13 -6.96 5.77
C ILE A 144 -10.07 -7.88 6.53
N ILE A 145 -11.11 -7.31 7.15
CA ILE A 145 -12.09 -8.06 7.93
C ILE A 145 -13.19 -8.61 7.01
N LYS A 146 -13.58 -7.83 5.99
CA LYS A 146 -14.65 -8.18 5.06
C LYS A 146 -14.35 -7.62 3.67
N ARG A 147 -14.63 -8.39 2.66
CA ARG A 147 -14.61 -7.96 1.25
C ARG A 147 -16.06 -7.94 0.75
N TYR A 148 -16.40 -6.89 0.07
CA TYR A 148 -17.67 -6.80 -0.65
C TYR A 148 -17.34 -7.04 -2.12
N ASN A 149 -18.08 -7.93 -2.76
CA ASN A 149 -17.98 -8.08 -4.21
C ASN A 149 -18.52 -6.79 -4.83
N MET A 150 -17.63 -6.00 -5.39
CA MET A 150 -18.06 -4.94 -6.31
C MET A 150 -18.41 -5.61 -7.64
N PRO A 151 -19.53 -5.23 -8.25
CA PRO A 151 -19.94 -5.77 -9.53
C PRO A 151 -18.96 -5.46 -10.66
#